data_f91777d7201ab8f6e2fe19fe4c7fea9f
#
_entry.id   f91777d7201ab8f6e2fe19fe4c7fea9f
#
_cell.length_a   1.000
_cell.length_b   1.000
_cell.length_c   1.000
_cell.angle_alpha   90.00
_cell.angle_beta   90.00
_cell.angle_gamma   90.00
#
_symmetry.space_group_name_H-M   'P 1'
#
loop_
_entity.id
_entity.type
_entity.pdbx_description
1 polymer ?
#
loop_
_entity_poly.entity_id
_entity_poly.type
_entity_poly.pdbx_seq_one_letter_code
_entity_poly.pdbx_strand_id
1 'polypeptide(L)'
;MMNFAVLPGVDINIFLLIFIGLGAGILSGFAGVGGAFVVTPALIILGLPSNLAVGTALAWVTGNSIVAVLRHRKLGNVDTKLGLILAVAAISGMEVGVRILNWATNMGLADEVVLSISICMLIIVGTYTLLECSRRKRQLDKMLEKEERLPSAMSATSLSQKLQAINIPPMLHFAKSGVTMSPWIMSAVGFFVGTLAGVIGVGGGFIMVPSLVYLIGIPSFIAVGTDLFQIIFSASYGCIRHAMSGNVLILVAFTMLAASCYKHQDSIRKDNHSTH
;
A
#
# COMPACT_ATOMS: atom_id res chain seq x y z
N MET A 1 -16.09 -25.06 -16.37
CA MET A 1 -15.27 -23.93 -15.83
C MET A 1 -16.16 -22.69 -15.85
N MET A 2 -16.38 -22.04 -14.71
CA MET A 2 -17.16 -20.79 -14.66
C MET A 2 -16.26 -19.65 -15.17
N ASN A 3 -16.31 -19.39 -16.45
CA ASN A 3 -15.67 -18.23 -17.05
C ASN A 3 -16.65 -17.05 -16.99
N PHE A 4 -16.18 -15.91 -16.55
CA PHE A 4 -16.92 -14.69 -16.48
C PHE A 4 -16.48 -13.79 -17.63
N ALA A 5 -17.38 -13.53 -18.58
CA ALA A 5 -17.13 -12.56 -19.64
C ALA A 5 -17.11 -11.15 -19.04
N VAL A 6 -15.92 -10.63 -18.78
CA VAL A 6 -15.72 -9.30 -18.17
C VAL A 6 -15.77 -8.21 -19.22
N LEU A 7 -15.27 -8.51 -20.41
CA LEU A 7 -15.25 -7.64 -21.60
C LEU A 7 -15.44 -8.52 -22.84
N PRO A 8 -15.91 -7.96 -23.98
CA PRO A 8 -15.90 -8.69 -25.24
C PRO A 8 -14.50 -9.19 -25.57
N GLY A 9 -14.30 -10.53 -25.55
CA GLY A 9 -13.03 -11.17 -25.84
C GLY A 9 -12.09 -11.42 -24.65
N VAL A 10 -12.49 -11.09 -23.42
CA VAL A 10 -11.69 -11.36 -22.20
C VAL A 10 -12.52 -12.21 -21.24
N ASP A 11 -12.29 -13.52 -21.29
CA ASP A 11 -12.89 -14.48 -20.36
C ASP A 11 -11.94 -14.76 -19.19
N ILE A 12 -12.31 -14.28 -18.00
CA ILE A 12 -11.49 -14.49 -16.80
C ILE A 12 -12.09 -15.62 -15.96
N ASN A 13 -11.26 -16.55 -15.54
CA ASN A 13 -11.65 -17.61 -14.65
C ASN A 13 -11.88 -17.06 -13.24
N ILE A 14 -13.09 -17.21 -12.70
CA ILE A 14 -13.46 -16.74 -11.36
C ILE A 14 -12.54 -17.32 -10.28
N PHE A 15 -12.13 -18.57 -10.39
CA PHE A 15 -11.22 -19.19 -9.41
C PHE A 15 -9.86 -18.48 -9.36
N LEU A 16 -9.39 -17.99 -10.51
CA LEU A 16 -8.13 -17.25 -10.59
C LEU A 16 -8.25 -15.86 -9.92
N LEU A 17 -9.38 -15.17 -10.11
CA LEU A 17 -9.67 -13.92 -9.41
C LEU A 17 -9.74 -14.11 -7.89
N ILE A 18 -10.40 -15.18 -7.43
CA ILE A 18 -10.48 -15.54 -6.02
C ILE A 18 -9.07 -15.80 -5.47
N PHE A 19 -8.24 -16.56 -6.20
CA PHE A 19 -6.88 -16.88 -5.78
C PHE A 19 -5.99 -15.63 -5.69
N ILE A 20 -6.06 -14.74 -6.69
CA ILE A 20 -5.34 -13.46 -6.69
C ILE A 20 -5.82 -12.57 -5.53
N GLY A 21 -7.14 -12.42 -5.35
CA GLY A 21 -7.71 -11.61 -4.28
C GLY A 21 -7.33 -12.12 -2.88
N LEU A 22 -7.33 -13.44 -2.70
CA LEU A 22 -6.94 -14.10 -1.46
C LEU A 22 -5.43 -13.94 -1.18
N GLY A 23 -4.59 -14.17 -2.17
CA GLY A 23 -3.14 -14.01 -2.07
C GLY A 23 -2.75 -12.56 -1.78
N ALA A 24 -3.31 -11.61 -2.53
CA ALA A 24 -3.09 -10.19 -2.32
C ALA A 24 -3.62 -9.70 -0.96
N GLY A 25 -4.75 -10.23 -0.49
CA GLY A 25 -5.30 -9.93 0.83
C GLY A 25 -4.41 -10.42 1.97
N ILE A 26 -3.81 -11.61 1.84
CA ILE A 26 -2.84 -12.13 2.82
C ILE A 26 -1.61 -11.25 2.85
N LEU A 27 -1.03 -10.94 1.70
CA LEU A 27 0.14 -10.06 1.60
C LEU A 27 -0.15 -8.67 2.17
N SER A 28 -1.33 -8.12 1.90
CA SER A 28 -1.78 -6.85 2.46
C SER A 28 -1.84 -6.88 3.99
N GLY A 29 -2.37 -7.95 4.57
CA GLY A 29 -2.49 -8.09 6.02
C GLY A 29 -1.14 -8.23 6.72
N PHE A 30 -0.15 -8.88 6.09
CA PHE A 30 1.21 -9.03 6.63
C PHE A 30 2.08 -7.81 6.42
N ALA A 31 2.11 -7.29 5.19
CA ALA A 31 3.02 -6.21 4.82
C ALA A 31 2.42 -4.81 5.09
N GLY A 32 1.10 -4.72 5.29
CA GLY A 32 0.41 -3.43 5.45
C GLY A 32 0.39 -2.56 4.20
N VAL A 33 0.63 -3.16 3.05
CA VAL A 33 0.93 -2.47 1.78
C VAL A 33 -0.31 -2.28 0.90
N GLY A 34 -1.50 -2.60 1.41
CA GLY A 34 -2.73 -2.55 0.63
C GLY A 34 -2.90 -3.68 -0.41
N GLY A 35 -1.82 -4.39 -0.80
CA GLY A 35 -1.86 -5.59 -1.68
C GLY A 35 -2.08 -5.33 -3.17
N ALA A 36 -2.43 -4.12 -3.59
CA ALA A 36 -2.74 -3.81 -4.99
C ALA A 36 -1.52 -3.90 -5.92
N PHE A 37 -0.31 -3.84 -5.39
CA PHE A 37 0.92 -3.98 -6.19
C PHE A 37 1.03 -5.36 -6.88
N VAL A 38 0.30 -6.37 -6.38
CA VAL A 38 0.17 -7.68 -7.03
C VAL A 38 -1.07 -7.72 -7.91
N VAL A 39 -2.16 -7.06 -7.48
CA VAL A 39 -3.45 -7.09 -8.17
C VAL A 39 -3.38 -6.43 -9.54
N THR A 40 -2.80 -5.24 -9.65
CA THR A 40 -2.74 -4.50 -10.93
C THR A 40 -1.97 -5.28 -11.99
N PRO A 41 -0.72 -5.73 -11.77
CA PRO A 41 -0.02 -6.54 -12.77
C PRO A 41 -0.74 -7.86 -13.07
N ALA A 42 -1.33 -8.51 -12.08
CA ALA A 42 -2.06 -9.75 -12.29
C ALA A 42 -3.29 -9.55 -13.20
N LEU A 43 -4.04 -8.48 -13.02
CA LEU A 43 -5.18 -8.15 -13.89
C LEU A 43 -4.73 -7.84 -15.32
N ILE A 44 -3.60 -7.15 -15.51
CA ILE A 44 -3.04 -6.86 -16.85
C ILE A 44 -2.60 -8.17 -17.52
N ILE A 45 -1.94 -9.08 -16.81
CA ILE A 45 -1.54 -10.40 -17.34
C ILE A 45 -2.77 -11.23 -17.73
N LEU A 46 -3.91 -11.04 -17.04
CA LEU A 46 -5.19 -11.66 -17.39
C LEU A 46 -5.87 -11.05 -18.61
N GLY A 47 -5.25 -10.05 -19.26
CA GLY A 47 -5.74 -9.41 -20.47
C GLY A 47 -6.61 -8.17 -20.24
N LEU A 48 -6.68 -7.64 -19.02
CA LEU A 48 -7.35 -6.36 -18.82
C LEU A 48 -6.45 -5.20 -19.25
N PRO A 49 -7.00 -4.21 -19.97
CA PRO A 49 -6.32 -2.95 -20.25
C PRO A 49 -5.86 -2.28 -18.95
N SER A 50 -4.68 -1.66 -18.93
CA SER A 50 -4.06 -1.10 -17.72
C SER A 50 -4.95 -0.08 -17.01
N ASN A 51 -5.67 0.77 -17.71
CA ASN A 51 -6.59 1.73 -17.13
C ASN A 51 -7.73 1.07 -16.33
N LEU A 52 -8.29 -0.03 -16.83
CA LEU A 52 -9.31 -0.84 -16.15
C LEU A 52 -8.70 -1.63 -14.97
N ALA A 53 -7.51 -2.18 -15.15
CA ALA A 53 -6.80 -2.90 -14.10
C ALA A 53 -6.47 -1.99 -12.91
N VAL A 54 -5.94 -0.78 -13.18
CA VAL A 54 -5.62 0.24 -12.18
C VAL A 54 -6.87 0.67 -11.39
N GLY A 55 -7.94 1.06 -12.08
CA GLY A 55 -9.18 1.50 -11.44
C GLY A 55 -9.84 0.40 -10.60
N THR A 56 -9.84 -0.84 -11.12
CA THR A 56 -10.38 -2.02 -10.42
C THR A 56 -9.56 -2.38 -9.19
N ALA A 57 -8.23 -2.29 -9.29
CA ALA A 57 -7.32 -2.53 -8.15
C ALA A 57 -7.53 -1.48 -7.05
N LEU A 58 -7.72 -0.19 -7.39
CA LEU A 58 -8.03 0.87 -6.44
C LEU A 58 -9.36 0.63 -5.71
N ALA A 59 -10.39 0.16 -6.42
CA ALA A 59 -11.66 -0.23 -5.80
C ALA A 59 -11.48 -1.37 -4.79
N TRP A 60 -10.73 -2.42 -5.17
CA TRP A 60 -10.44 -3.55 -4.29
C TRP A 60 -9.61 -3.11 -3.07
N VAL A 61 -8.55 -2.32 -3.27
CA VAL A 61 -7.68 -1.85 -2.19
C VAL A 61 -8.42 -0.98 -1.18
N THR A 62 -9.34 -0.15 -1.65
CA THR A 62 -10.19 0.68 -0.77
C THR A 62 -10.96 -0.19 0.22
N GLY A 63 -11.67 -1.22 -0.28
CA GLY A 63 -12.43 -2.13 0.57
C GLY A 63 -11.52 -2.91 1.53
N ASN A 64 -10.41 -3.45 1.04
CA ASN A 64 -9.45 -4.21 1.85
C ASN A 64 -8.81 -3.37 2.96
N SER A 65 -8.47 -2.10 2.66
CA SER A 65 -7.86 -1.18 3.62
C SER A 65 -8.83 -0.79 4.74
N ILE A 66 -10.13 -0.65 4.45
CA ILE A 66 -11.15 -0.39 5.49
C ILE A 66 -11.14 -1.53 6.51
N VAL A 67 -11.17 -2.78 6.06
CA VAL A 67 -11.16 -3.95 6.96
C VAL A 67 -9.86 -4.01 7.77
N ALA A 68 -8.73 -3.76 7.13
CA ALA A 68 -7.42 -3.79 7.78
C ALA A 68 -7.25 -2.67 8.83
N VAL A 69 -7.69 -1.44 8.53
CA VAL A 69 -7.62 -0.31 9.47
C VAL A 69 -8.43 -0.54 10.73
N LEU A 70 -9.60 -1.15 10.63
CA LEU A 70 -10.41 -1.46 11.81
C LEU A 70 -9.65 -2.32 12.83
N ARG A 71 -8.82 -3.24 12.36
CA ARG A 71 -7.96 -4.08 13.21
C ARG A 71 -6.79 -3.28 13.78
N HIS A 72 -6.05 -2.56 12.96
CA HIS A 72 -4.93 -1.74 13.40
C HIS A 72 -5.33 -0.63 14.36
N ARG A 73 -6.52 -0.06 14.20
CA ARG A 73 -7.10 0.94 15.11
C ARG A 73 -7.38 0.35 16.50
N LYS A 74 -7.91 -0.87 16.57
CA LYS A 74 -8.14 -1.58 17.85
C LYS A 74 -6.82 -1.86 18.60
N LEU A 75 -5.73 -2.09 17.87
CA LEU A 75 -4.38 -2.30 18.40
C LEU A 75 -3.66 -1.00 18.76
N GLY A 76 -4.28 0.17 18.53
CA GLY A 76 -3.65 1.47 18.80
C GLY A 76 -2.58 1.89 17.77
N ASN A 77 -2.38 1.14 16.70
CA ASN A 77 -1.31 1.31 15.71
C ASN A 77 -1.61 2.36 14.62
N VAL A 78 -2.59 3.23 14.81
CA VAL A 78 -2.95 4.24 13.80
C VAL A 78 -2.72 5.64 14.36
N ASP A 79 -1.80 6.38 13.74
CA ASP A 79 -1.62 7.81 13.99
C ASP A 79 -2.50 8.61 13.03
N THR A 80 -3.68 9.02 13.51
CA THR A 80 -4.68 9.68 12.69
C THR A 80 -4.25 11.07 12.20
N LYS A 81 -3.45 11.81 13.00
CA LYS A 81 -2.94 13.13 12.60
C LYS A 81 -1.97 13.01 11.44
N LEU A 82 -1.01 12.11 11.55
CA LEU A 82 -0.06 11.81 10.50
C LEU A 82 -0.78 11.28 9.25
N GLY A 83 -1.66 10.30 9.43
CA GLY A 83 -2.43 9.71 8.35
C GLY A 83 -3.28 10.71 7.57
N LEU A 84 -3.84 11.73 8.23
CA LEU A 84 -4.62 12.77 7.56
C LEU A 84 -3.74 13.69 6.70
N ILE A 85 -2.57 14.10 7.20
CA ILE A 85 -1.61 14.91 6.43
C ILE A 85 -1.16 14.15 5.19
N LEU A 86 -0.81 12.87 5.36
CA LEU A 86 -0.43 12.00 4.25
C LEU A 86 -1.58 11.79 3.27
N ALA A 87 -2.82 11.64 3.74
CA ALA A 87 -4.00 11.45 2.90
C ALA A 87 -4.24 12.66 1.99
N VAL A 88 -4.22 13.89 2.55
CA VAL A 88 -4.40 15.11 1.76
C VAL A 88 -3.32 15.26 0.68
N ALA A 89 -2.07 15.03 1.06
CA ALA A 89 -0.96 15.07 0.13
C ALA A 89 -1.04 13.97 -0.94
N ALA A 90 -1.39 12.75 -0.54
CA ALA A 90 -1.53 11.62 -1.45
C ALA A 90 -2.71 11.79 -2.43
N ILE A 91 -3.83 12.39 -2.00
CA ILE A 91 -4.94 12.72 -2.90
C ILE A 91 -4.48 13.71 -3.98
N SER A 92 -3.72 14.74 -3.60
CA SER A 92 -3.17 15.70 -4.56
C SER A 92 -2.23 15.03 -5.57
N GLY A 93 -1.37 14.13 -5.09
CA GLY A 93 -0.50 13.32 -5.94
C GLY A 93 -1.29 12.34 -6.81
N MET A 94 -2.30 11.67 -6.27
CA MET A 94 -3.18 10.74 -6.98
C MET A 94 -3.84 11.43 -8.20
N GLU A 95 -4.32 12.67 -8.05
CA GLU A 95 -4.90 13.42 -9.17
C GLU A 95 -3.88 13.62 -10.30
N VAL A 96 -2.62 13.96 -9.95
CA VAL A 96 -1.54 14.07 -10.94
C VAL A 96 -1.27 12.72 -11.61
N GLY A 97 -1.20 11.64 -10.84
CA GLY A 97 -0.99 10.29 -11.35
C GLY A 97 -2.08 9.83 -12.31
N VAL A 98 -3.35 10.05 -11.96
CA VAL A 98 -4.50 9.73 -12.83
C VAL A 98 -4.44 10.52 -14.13
N ARG A 99 -4.05 11.81 -14.10
CA ARG A 99 -3.88 12.60 -15.33
C ARG A 99 -2.76 12.08 -16.22
N ILE A 100 -1.64 11.67 -15.63
CA ILE A 100 -0.51 11.05 -16.35
C ILE A 100 -0.98 9.76 -17.01
N LEU A 101 -1.72 8.90 -16.29
CA LEU A 101 -2.23 7.65 -16.86
C LEU A 101 -3.24 7.91 -17.99
N ASN A 102 -4.15 8.84 -17.83
CA ASN A 102 -5.10 9.22 -18.88
C ASN A 102 -4.39 9.76 -20.12
N TRP A 103 -3.36 10.57 -19.95
CA TRP A 103 -2.52 11.05 -21.03
C TRP A 103 -1.80 9.90 -21.75
N ALA A 104 -1.20 8.97 -21.00
CA ALA A 104 -0.59 7.76 -21.58
C ALA A 104 -1.60 6.87 -22.30
N THR A 105 -2.83 6.76 -21.78
CA THR A 105 -3.93 6.02 -22.43
C THR A 105 -4.29 6.64 -23.78
N ASN A 106 -4.38 7.97 -23.85
CA ASN A 106 -4.68 8.67 -25.10
C ASN A 106 -3.58 8.50 -26.17
N MET A 107 -2.34 8.24 -25.73
CA MET A 107 -1.21 7.94 -26.61
C MET A 107 -1.07 6.45 -26.96
N GLY A 108 -1.91 5.58 -26.38
CA GLY A 108 -1.81 4.12 -26.56
C GLY A 108 -0.63 3.49 -25.80
N LEU A 109 0.00 4.21 -24.87
CA LEU A 109 1.19 3.79 -24.12
C LEU A 109 0.88 3.38 -22.68
N ALA A 110 -0.40 3.30 -22.28
CA ALA A 110 -0.77 3.06 -20.89
C ALA A 110 -0.21 1.75 -20.34
N ASP A 111 -0.29 0.66 -21.11
CA ASP A 111 0.16 -0.66 -20.67
C ASP A 111 1.68 -0.68 -20.46
N GLU A 112 2.43 -0.08 -21.37
CA GLU A 112 3.89 0.01 -21.27
C GLU A 112 4.32 0.85 -20.05
N VAL A 113 3.68 2.00 -19.84
CA VAL A 113 3.96 2.90 -18.73
C VAL A 113 3.67 2.22 -17.38
N VAL A 114 2.48 1.63 -17.22
CA VAL A 114 2.08 0.99 -15.97
C VAL A 114 2.95 -0.22 -15.66
N LEU A 115 3.20 -1.09 -16.66
CA LEU A 115 4.04 -2.27 -16.47
C LEU A 115 5.50 -1.91 -16.17
N SER A 116 6.08 -0.97 -16.93
CA SER A 116 7.48 -0.54 -16.72
C SER A 116 7.70 0.08 -15.34
N ILE A 117 6.79 0.98 -14.92
CA ILE A 117 6.87 1.59 -13.59
C ILE A 117 6.64 0.54 -12.50
N SER A 118 5.67 -0.38 -12.68
CA SER A 118 5.39 -1.45 -11.72
C SER A 118 6.59 -2.38 -11.54
N ILE A 119 7.24 -2.81 -12.63
CA ILE A 119 8.41 -3.68 -12.60
C ILE A 119 9.59 -2.95 -11.94
N CYS A 120 9.86 -1.71 -12.34
CA CYS A 120 10.93 -0.89 -11.75
C CYS A 120 10.74 -0.75 -10.23
N MET A 121 9.52 -0.44 -9.80
CA MET A 121 9.16 -0.32 -8.39
C MET A 121 9.31 -1.64 -7.63
N LEU A 122 8.86 -2.76 -8.20
CA LEU A 122 9.02 -4.08 -7.59
C LEU A 122 10.50 -4.42 -7.40
N ILE A 123 11.35 -4.13 -8.38
CA ILE A 123 12.79 -4.36 -8.30
C ILE A 123 13.42 -3.47 -7.22
N ILE A 124 13.12 -2.17 -7.22
CA ILE A 124 13.68 -1.22 -6.25
C ILE A 124 13.28 -1.61 -4.83
N VAL A 125 11.99 -1.75 -4.56
CA VAL A 125 11.50 -2.03 -3.20
C VAL A 125 11.84 -3.45 -2.78
N GLY A 126 11.77 -4.42 -3.69
CA GLY A 126 12.16 -5.81 -3.44
C GLY A 126 13.64 -5.92 -3.07
N THR A 127 14.53 -5.31 -3.86
CA THR A 127 15.97 -5.29 -3.60
C THR A 127 16.27 -4.59 -2.28
N TYR A 128 15.65 -3.43 -2.04
CA TYR A 128 15.82 -2.69 -0.80
C TYR A 128 15.39 -3.51 0.42
N THR A 129 14.22 -4.15 0.36
CA THR A 129 13.69 -4.99 1.44
C THR A 129 14.59 -6.20 1.72
N LEU A 130 15.11 -6.85 0.68
CA LEU A 130 16.04 -7.97 0.81
C LEU A 130 17.35 -7.55 1.46
N LEU A 131 17.92 -6.43 1.02
CA LEU A 131 19.16 -5.89 1.60
C LEU A 131 18.98 -5.53 3.07
N GLU A 132 17.85 -4.91 3.41
CA GLU A 132 17.55 -4.53 4.80
C GLU A 132 17.31 -5.76 5.68
N CYS A 133 16.56 -6.75 5.18
CA CYS A 133 16.35 -8.02 5.89
C CYS A 133 17.69 -8.74 6.17
N SER A 134 18.59 -8.78 5.17
CA SER A 134 19.92 -9.36 5.31
C SER A 134 20.79 -8.60 6.30
N ARG A 135 20.72 -7.28 6.32
CA ARG A 135 21.44 -6.43 7.29
C ARG A 135 20.93 -6.68 8.72
N ARG A 136 19.61 -6.72 8.90
CA ARG A 136 18.99 -6.98 10.22
C ARG A 136 19.32 -8.38 10.73
N LYS A 137 19.28 -9.38 9.87
CA LYS A 137 19.69 -10.75 10.24
C LYS A 137 21.14 -10.77 10.74
N ARG A 138 22.07 -10.16 10.01
CA ARG A 138 23.49 -10.07 10.42
C ARG A 138 23.69 -9.31 11.74
N GLN A 139 22.87 -8.28 12.01
CA GLN A 139 22.93 -7.57 13.29
C GLN A 139 22.39 -8.43 14.42
N LEU A 140 21.30 -9.16 14.19
CA LEU A 140 20.72 -10.06 15.18
C LEU A 140 21.70 -11.21 15.52
N ASP A 141 22.31 -11.82 14.52
CA ASP A 141 23.31 -12.88 14.71
C ASP A 141 24.51 -12.39 15.55
N LYS A 142 25.00 -11.18 15.26
CA LYS A 142 26.09 -10.55 16.05
C LYS A 142 25.70 -10.21 17.49
N MET A 143 24.43 -9.87 17.75
CA MET A 143 23.92 -9.58 19.11
C MET A 143 23.73 -10.88 19.90
N LEU A 144 23.27 -11.94 19.25
CA LEU A 144 23.16 -13.27 19.88
C LEU A 144 24.52 -13.84 20.27
N GLU A 145 25.58 -13.58 19.47
CA GLU A 145 26.95 -13.96 19.82
C GLU A 145 27.52 -13.20 21.02
N LYS A 146 27.03 -11.97 21.29
CA LYS A 146 27.56 -11.10 22.35
C LYS A 146 26.76 -11.09 23.65
N GLU A 147 25.67 -11.88 23.78
CA GLU A 147 24.73 -11.86 24.93
C GLU A 147 24.22 -10.44 25.29
N GLU A 148 24.27 -9.49 24.34
CA GLU A 148 23.79 -8.14 24.59
C GLU A 148 22.26 -8.09 24.46
N ARG A 149 21.60 -7.45 25.44
CA ARG A 149 20.15 -7.25 25.43
C ARG A 149 19.73 -6.49 24.15
N LEU A 150 18.66 -6.98 23.50
CA LEU A 150 18.04 -6.32 22.37
C LEU A 150 17.77 -4.83 22.68
N PRO A 151 18.32 -3.88 21.92
CA PRO A 151 17.97 -2.48 22.10
C PRO A 151 16.48 -2.31 21.82
N SER A 152 15.74 -1.76 22.77
CA SER A 152 14.28 -1.53 22.71
C SER A 152 13.86 -0.53 21.61
N ALA A 153 14.81 0.13 20.98
CA ALA A 153 14.61 1.03 19.85
C ALA A 153 15.51 0.58 18.71
N MET A 154 14.91 0.00 17.67
CA MET A 154 15.62 -0.29 16.42
C MET A 154 16.11 1.02 15.85
N SER A 155 17.43 1.19 15.85
CA SER A 155 18.17 2.39 15.49
C SER A 155 17.59 3.05 14.24
N ALA A 156 17.15 4.30 14.41
CA ALA A 156 16.82 5.16 13.30
C ALA A 156 17.97 5.13 12.28
N THR A 157 17.67 4.86 11.04
CA THR A 157 18.66 4.86 9.96
C THR A 157 19.36 6.21 9.91
N SER A 158 20.64 6.26 9.57
CA SER A 158 21.39 7.52 9.46
C SER A 158 20.69 8.56 8.57
N LEU A 159 19.86 8.10 7.64
CA LEU A 159 19.04 8.93 6.76
C LEU A 159 17.86 9.58 7.50
N SER A 160 17.19 8.83 8.38
CA SER A 160 16.07 9.37 9.18
C SER A 160 16.56 10.43 10.18
N GLN A 161 17.74 10.24 10.76
CA GLN A 161 18.36 11.24 11.63
C GLN A 161 18.68 12.54 10.88
N LYS A 162 19.18 12.45 9.64
CA LYS A 162 19.44 13.61 8.79
C LYS A 162 18.15 14.35 8.39
N LEU A 163 17.10 13.62 8.05
CA LEU A 163 15.80 14.21 7.69
C LEU A 163 15.08 14.82 8.89
N GLN A 164 15.19 14.20 10.08
CA GLN A 164 14.70 14.76 11.33
C GLN A 164 15.48 16.02 11.77
N ALA A 165 16.74 16.14 11.37
CA ALA A 165 17.56 17.34 11.64
C ALA A 165 17.18 18.54 10.75
N ILE A 166 16.38 18.35 9.70
CA ILE A 166 15.87 19.43 8.85
C ILE A 166 14.70 20.11 9.57
N ASN A 167 15.00 21.16 10.31
CA ASN A 167 14.03 21.95 11.07
C ASN A 167 13.34 23.00 10.16
N ILE A 168 12.34 22.57 9.37
CA ILE A 168 11.48 23.50 8.63
C ILE A 168 10.22 23.74 9.47
N PRO A 169 9.99 24.95 9.98
CA PRO A 169 8.77 25.27 10.73
C PRO A 169 7.52 25.20 9.83
N PRO A 170 6.35 24.79 10.34
CA PRO A 170 6.07 24.36 11.72
C PRO A 170 6.52 22.92 12.01
N MET A 171 6.97 22.66 13.24
CA MET A 171 7.31 21.32 13.71
C MET A 171 6.11 20.73 14.44
N LEU A 172 5.61 19.58 13.98
CA LEU A 172 4.51 18.86 14.60
C LEU A 172 5.05 17.63 15.35
N HIS A 173 4.60 17.47 16.59
CA HIS A 173 4.86 16.27 17.37
C HIS A 173 3.75 15.25 17.18
N PHE A 174 4.11 14.07 16.70
CA PHE A 174 3.22 12.93 16.49
C PHE A 174 3.36 11.96 17.67
N ALA A 175 2.48 12.10 18.66
CA ALA A 175 2.59 11.40 19.94
C ALA A 175 2.60 9.86 19.80
N LYS A 176 1.85 9.29 18.85
CA LYS A 176 1.82 7.84 18.62
C LYS A 176 3.03 7.34 17.84
N SER A 177 3.45 8.10 16.86
CA SER A 177 4.64 7.78 16.02
C SER A 177 5.95 8.06 16.75
N GLY A 178 5.94 8.85 17.84
CA GLY A 178 7.12 9.22 18.60
C GLY A 178 8.11 10.10 17.83
N VAL A 179 7.66 10.76 16.75
CA VAL A 179 8.51 11.55 15.85
C VAL A 179 8.04 13.00 15.84
N THR A 180 9.01 13.92 15.89
CA THR A 180 8.75 15.36 15.66
C THR A 180 9.32 15.73 14.31
N MET A 181 8.47 16.14 13.37
CA MET A 181 8.89 16.43 12.00
C MET A 181 8.02 17.51 11.36
N SER A 182 8.56 18.13 10.31
CA SER A 182 7.84 19.11 9.50
C SER A 182 6.74 18.42 8.66
N PRO A 183 5.49 18.93 8.66
CA PRO A 183 4.43 18.42 7.81
C PRO A 183 4.73 18.59 6.31
N TRP A 184 5.60 19.53 5.94
CA TRP A 184 6.00 19.73 4.55
C TRP A 184 6.76 18.53 3.97
N ILE A 185 7.67 17.93 4.77
CA ILE A 185 8.43 16.73 4.36
C ILE A 185 7.45 15.55 4.20
N MET A 186 6.53 15.40 5.16
CA MET A 186 5.50 14.35 5.09
C MET A 186 4.58 14.54 3.90
N SER A 187 4.18 15.77 3.61
CA SER A 187 3.36 16.10 2.45
C SER A 187 4.09 15.84 1.14
N ALA A 188 5.38 16.14 1.05
CA ALA A 188 6.20 15.83 -0.13
C ALA A 188 6.27 14.31 -0.39
N VAL A 189 6.51 13.51 0.67
CA VAL A 189 6.48 12.04 0.57
C VAL A 189 5.10 11.56 0.17
N GLY A 190 4.04 12.04 0.82
CA GLY A 190 2.65 11.68 0.51
C GLY A 190 2.28 12.01 -0.94
N PHE A 191 2.65 13.19 -1.42
CA PHE A 191 2.39 13.62 -2.81
C PHE A 191 3.10 12.73 -3.83
N PHE A 192 4.39 12.47 -3.63
CA PHE A 192 5.17 11.63 -4.55
C PHE A 192 4.62 10.20 -4.59
N VAL A 193 4.36 9.62 -3.43
CA VAL A 193 3.78 8.27 -3.33
C VAL A 193 2.38 8.23 -3.92
N GLY A 194 1.55 9.26 -3.67
CA GLY A 194 0.23 9.39 -4.25
C GLY A 194 0.24 9.47 -5.77
N THR A 195 1.22 10.19 -6.35
CA THR A 195 1.39 10.27 -7.81
C THR A 195 1.69 8.90 -8.41
N LEU A 196 2.62 8.16 -7.82
CA LEU A 196 2.93 6.79 -8.27
C LEU A 196 1.72 5.85 -8.08
N ALA A 197 1.01 6.00 -6.96
CA ALA A 197 -0.20 5.23 -6.71
C ALA A 197 -1.30 5.47 -7.75
N GLY A 198 -1.44 6.70 -8.23
CA GLY A 198 -2.39 7.07 -9.26
C GLY A 198 -2.08 6.49 -10.63
N VAL A 199 -0.78 6.35 -10.95
CA VAL A 199 -0.33 5.74 -12.22
C VAL A 199 -0.46 4.22 -12.20
N ILE A 200 -0.04 3.57 -11.08
CA ILE A 200 0.07 2.11 -11.00
C ILE A 200 -1.21 1.47 -10.45
N GLY A 201 -2.04 2.23 -9.72
CA GLY A 201 -3.23 1.69 -9.06
C GLY A 201 -2.97 0.93 -7.74
N VAL A 202 -1.83 1.18 -7.11
CA VAL A 202 -1.37 0.41 -5.93
C VAL A 202 -1.90 0.95 -4.60
N GLY A 203 -2.54 2.12 -4.59
CA GLY A 203 -2.97 2.77 -3.35
C GLY A 203 -1.83 3.41 -2.54
N GLY A 204 -0.56 3.21 -2.94
CA GLY A 204 0.62 3.86 -2.38
C GLY A 204 1.36 3.10 -1.28
N GLY A 205 0.73 2.15 -0.59
CA GLY A 205 1.28 1.49 0.60
C GLY A 205 2.63 0.81 0.41
N PHE A 206 2.87 0.28 -0.77
CA PHE A 206 4.11 -0.41 -1.11
C PHE A 206 5.36 0.48 -0.99
N ILE A 207 5.22 1.77 -1.20
CA ILE A 207 6.30 2.76 -1.10
C ILE A 207 6.19 3.54 0.22
N MET A 208 4.96 3.81 0.66
CA MET A 208 4.70 4.63 1.84
C MET A 208 5.25 3.96 3.11
N VAL A 209 4.96 2.67 3.33
CA VAL A 209 5.44 1.97 4.54
C VAL A 209 6.97 1.99 4.64
N PRO A 210 7.75 1.58 3.63
CA PRO A 210 9.19 1.74 3.66
C PRO A 210 9.64 3.19 3.88
N SER A 211 8.98 4.15 3.24
CA SER A 211 9.31 5.57 3.43
C SER A 211 9.08 6.04 4.87
N LEU A 212 7.96 5.68 5.47
CA LEU A 212 7.67 6.01 6.87
C LEU A 212 8.66 5.37 7.85
N VAL A 213 9.02 4.11 7.61
CA VAL A 213 9.93 3.37 8.50
C VAL A 213 11.36 3.84 8.33
N TYR A 214 11.85 3.99 7.09
CA TYR A 214 13.28 4.15 6.84
C TYR A 214 13.69 5.61 6.60
N LEU A 215 12.82 6.43 5.99
CA LEU A 215 13.10 7.85 5.81
C LEU A 215 12.71 8.66 7.05
N ILE A 216 11.58 8.31 7.68
CA ILE A 216 11.02 9.09 8.79
C ILE A 216 11.38 8.46 10.14
N GLY A 217 11.58 7.13 10.21
CA GLY A 217 11.96 6.43 11.45
C GLY A 217 10.76 6.04 12.33
N ILE A 218 9.57 5.89 11.76
CA ILE A 218 8.36 5.48 12.47
C ILE A 218 8.41 3.97 12.73
N PRO A 219 7.97 3.48 13.91
CA PRO A 219 7.85 2.05 14.17
C PRO A 219 6.97 1.36 13.12
N SER A 220 7.40 0.20 12.62
CA SER A 220 6.77 -0.49 11.47
C SER A 220 5.26 -0.73 11.67
N PHE A 221 4.82 -1.11 12.87
CA PHE A 221 3.40 -1.35 13.15
C PHE A 221 2.54 -0.09 13.04
N ILE A 222 3.08 1.06 13.48
CA ILE A 222 2.40 2.36 13.38
C ILE A 222 2.43 2.86 11.94
N ALA A 223 3.54 2.66 11.23
CA ALA A 223 3.66 3.01 9.82
C ALA A 223 2.61 2.26 8.98
N VAL A 224 2.48 0.94 9.16
CA VAL A 224 1.49 0.09 8.49
C VAL A 224 0.06 0.55 8.78
N GLY A 225 -0.29 0.73 10.06
CA GLY A 225 -1.66 1.14 10.43
C GLY A 225 -2.02 2.53 9.91
N THR A 226 -1.06 3.47 9.96
CA THR A 226 -1.24 4.85 9.49
C THR A 226 -1.33 4.93 7.98
N ASP A 227 -0.53 4.11 7.28
CA ASP A 227 -0.59 4.00 5.83
C ASP A 227 -1.93 3.43 5.35
N LEU A 228 -2.37 2.31 5.91
CA LEU A 228 -3.69 1.75 5.59
C LEU A 228 -4.82 2.77 5.81
N PHE A 229 -4.70 3.61 6.84
CA PHE A 229 -5.67 4.68 7.10
C PHE A 229 -5.65 5.74 5.99
N GLN A 230 -4.47 6.19 5.55
CA GLN A 230 -4.38 7.16 4.45
C GLN A 230 -4.84 6.56 3.11
N ILE A 231 -4.56 5.26 2.85
CA ILE A 231 -4.97 4.57 1.62
C ILE A 231 -6.49 4.59 1.45
N ILE A 232 -7.28 4.48 2.53
CA ILE A 232 -8.75 4.59 2.43
C ILE A 232 -9.14 5.86 1.67
N PHE A 233 -8.54 6.99 2.00
CA PHE A 233 -8.87 8.27 1.37
C PHE A 233 -8.29 8.38 -0.05
N SER A 234 -7.01 8.09 -0.21
CA SER A 234 -6.34 8.25 -1.51
C SER A 234 -6.86 7.25 -2.54
N ALA A 235 -7.02 5.96 -2.19
CA ALA A 235 -7.54 4.97 -3.11
C ALA A 235 -9.03 5.16 -3.42
N SER A 236 -9.85 5.60 -2.44
CA SER A 236 -11.24 5.99 -2.71
C SER A 236 -11.32 7.13 -3.71
N TYR A 237 -10.49 8.16 -3.55
CA TYR A 237 -10.41 9.26 -4.51
C TYR A 237 -10.00 8.75 -5.91
N GLY A 238 -8.94 7.95 -6.00
CA GLY A 238 -8.49 7.36 -7.25
C GLY A 238 -9.55 6.46 -7.90
N CYS A 239 -10.25 5.64 -7.10
CA CYS A 239 -11.35 4.81 -7.56
C CYS A 239 -12.48 5.65 -8.17
N ILE A 240 -12.90 6.75 -7.50
CA ILE A 240 -13.93 7.67 -8.01
C ILE A 240 -13.47 8.29 -9.33
N ARG A 241 -12.23 8.76 -9.42
CA ARG A 241 -11.67 9.37 -10.64
C ARG A 241 -11.65 8.38 -11.81
N HIS A 242 -11.25 7.14 -11.57
CA HIS A 242 -11.27 6.07 -12.58
C HIS A 242 -12.71 5.64 -12.94
N ALA A 243 -13.61 5.60 -11.96
CA ALA A 243 -15.02 5.28 -12.19
C ALA A 243 -15.71 6.33 -13.07
N MET A 244 -15.41 7.63 -12.87
CA MET A 244 -15.91 8.71 -13.73
C MET A 244 -15.43 8.58 -15.17
N SER A 245 -14.29 7.93 -15.39
CA SER A 245 -13.78 7.62 -16.74
C SER A 245 -14.25 6.25 -17.27
N GLY A 246 -15.13 5.54 -16.56
CA GLY A 246 -15.60 4.20 -16.94
C GLY A 246 -14.57 3.08 -16.74
N ASN A 247 -13.50 3.34 -16.01
CA ASN A 247 -12.34 2.45 -15.87
C ASN A 247 -12.38 1.59 -14.60
N VAL A 248 -13.56 1.19 -14.11
CA VAL A 248 -13.67 0.34 -12.91
C VAL A 248 -14.62 -0.83 -13.17
N LEU A 249 -14.15 -2.04 -12.97
CA LEU A 249 -14.93 -3.26 -13.04
C LEU A 249 -15.36 -3.67 -11.61
N ILE A 250 -16.46 -3.13 -11.14
CA ILE A 250 -16.95 -3.31 -9.76
C ILE A 250 -17.11 -4.78 -9.41
N LEU A 251 -17.59 -5.60 -10.34
CA LEU A 251 -17.84 -7.03 -10.11
C LEU A 251 -16.53 -7.80 -9.87
N VAL A 252 -15.46 -7.48 -10.62
CA VAL A 252 -14.12 -8.05 -10.44
C VAL A 252 -13.55 -7.63 -9.08
N ALA A 253 -13.65 -6.34 -8.74
CA ALA A 253 -13.18 -5.83 -7.45
C ALA A 253 -13.93 -6.49 -6.29
N PHE A 254 -15.24 -6.65 -6.41
CA PHE A 254 -16.07 -7.26 -5.36
C PHE A 254 -15.79 -8.75 -5.16
N THR A 255 -15.62 -9.54 -6.24
CA THR A 255 -15.27 -10.96 -6.13
C THR A 255 -13.92 -11.18 -5.44
N MET A 256 -12.93 -10.35 -5.77
CA MET A 256 -11.62 -10.38 -5.13
C MET A 256 -11.68 -9.93 -3.66
N LEU A 257 -12.52 -8.91 -3.35
CA LEU A 257 -12.72 -8.41 -1.99
C LEU A 257 -13.40 -9.45 -1.11
N ALA A 258 -14.45 -10.11 -1.60
CA ALA A 258 -15.14 -11.17 -0.89
C ALA A 258 -14.20 -12.33 -0.51
N ALA A 259 -13.31 -12.72 -1.44
CA ALA A 259 -12.29 -13.73 -1.18
C ALA A 259 -11.29 -13.30 -0.09
N SER A 260 -10.86 -12.04 -0.12
CA SER A 260 -9.94 -11.46 0.87
C SER A 260 -10.57 -11.38 2.28
N CYS A 261 -11.84 -10.95 2.37
CA CYS A 261 -12.56 -10.79 3.64
C CYS A 261 -12.91 -12.13 4.31
N TYR A 262 -13.23 -13.17 3.54
CA TYR A 262 -13.59 -14.50 4.08
C TYR A 262 -12.49 -15.06 4.99
N LYS A 263 -11.23 -14.97 4.58
CA LYS A 263 -10.08 -15.45 5.37
C LYS A 263 -9.81 -14.58 6.60
N HIS A 264 -10.10 -13.29 6.52
CA HIS A 264 -9.91 -12.39 7.67
C HIS A 264 -10.87 -12.73 8.82
N GLN A 265 -12.08 -13.19 8.51
CA GLN A 265 -13.09 -13.62 9.47
C GLN A 265 -12.73 -14.94 10.16
N ASP A 266 -12.11 -15.89 9.44
CA ASP A 266 -11.65 -17.16 10.02
C ASP A 266 -10.48 -16.98 11.02
N SER A 267 -9.60 -16.00 10.79
CA SER A 267 -8.53 -15.66 11.72
C SER A 267 -9.08 -15.12 13.05
N ILE A 268 -10.09 -14.24 13.00
CA ILE A 268 -10.75 -13.68 14.20
C ILE A 268 -11.47 -14.77 14.99
N ARG A 269 -12.09 -15.72 14.30
CA ARG A 269 -12.83 -16.82 14.94
C ARG A 269 -11.89 -17.79 15.66
N LYS A 270 -10.69 -18.03 15.13
CA LYS A 270 -9.66 -18.87 15.76
C LYS A 270 -9.05 -18.22 16.99
N ASP A 271 -8.79 -16.90 16.95
CA ASP A 271 -8.27 -16.16 18.11
C ASP A 271 -9.27 -16.16 19.28
N ASN A 272 -10.57 -16.08 19.01
CA ASN A 272 -11.62 -16.15 20.05
C ASN A 272 -11.81 -17.56 20.65
N HIS A 273 -11.43 -18.62 19.93
CA HIS A 273 -11.48 -20.00 20.44
C HIS A 273 -10.24 -20.41 21.22
N SER A 274 -9.13 -19.69 21.10
CA SER A 274 -7.88 -19.98 21.84
C SER A 274 -7.79 -19.25 23.19
N THR A 275 -8.75 -18.39 23.51
CA THR A 275 -8.83 -17.61 24.75
C THR A 275 -9.88 -18.14 25.75
N HIS A 276 -10.48 -19.30 25.47
CA HIS A 276 -11.30 -20.11 26.39
C HIS A 276 -10.66 -21.48 26.59
#